data_e6d734baeaa385c2f8af09a54b22e14b
#
_entry.id   e6d734baeaa385c2f8af09a54b22e14b
#
_cell.length_a   1.000
_cell.length_b   1.000
_cell.length_c   1.000
_cell.angle_alpha   90.00
_cell.angle_beta   90.00
_cell.angle_gamma   90.00
#
_symmetry.space_group_name_H-M   'P 1'
#
loop_
_entity.id
_entity.type
_entity.pdbx_description
1 polymer ?
#
loop_
_entity_poly.entity_id
_entity_poly.type
_entity_poly.pdbx_seq_one_letter_code
_entity_poly.pdbx_strand_id
1 'polypeptide(L)'
;MPSTLTAFLIGTVSIGIALLLGCLGETITEKSGHLNLGIPGIMSVGALGGLWGSSVFYGWFGENTIGIFLILFSILTCALFSLVMASIYNVLTVTLRSNQNITGLMLTTFGTGITEFAMTNPDFINKSNVSAASVYFRNWLPFTSSLDGLTSLFFGRGILVYIAIILALAAGFMIKRTRIGLNLRAVGENPATADAAGVNVTVYRYVATSIGSAIAGLGGFYYIIDNLSGSVGSYPSIPSIGWLSIALVIFTMWRPTLSILGSLIFGALYILPTSISGFGVSLSLPQMKLFSLLPYIMTIIVLIIVSALDSKENQPPASLGLNYFREER
;
A
#
# COMPACT_ATOMS: atom_id res chain seq x y z
N MET A 1 -28.27 -4.87 13.03
CA MET A 1 -27.42 -5.15 11.88
C MET A 1 -27.21 -3.87 11.11
N PRO A 2 -26.02 -3.54 10.62
CA PRO A 2 -25.84 -2.38 9.75
C PRO A 2 -26.70 -2.54 8.51
N SER A 3 -27.24 -1.41 8.00
CA SER A 3 -27.95 -1.44 6.71
C SER A 3 -27.00 -1.91 5.61
N THR A 4 -27.50 -2.50 4.53
CA THR A 4 -26.69 -2.96 3.39
C THR A 4 -25.74 -1.86 2.89
N LEU A 5 -26.23 -0.62 2.86
CA LEU A 5 -25.43 0.55 2.49
C LEU A 5 -24.29 0.80 3.49
N THR A 6 -24.55 0.71 4.79
CA THR A 6 -23.50 0.90 5.80
C THR A 6 -22.43 -0.17 5.69
N ALA A 7 -22.81 -1.43 5.48
CA ALA A 7 -21.87 -2.53 5.28
C ALA A 7 -21.01 -2.31 4.02
N PHE A 8 -21.61 -1.84 2.92
CA PHE A 8 -20.90 -1.48 1.70
C PHE A 8 -19.90 -0.35 1.92
N LEU A 9 -20.30 0.73 2.59
CA LEU A 9 -19.41 1.86 2.89
C LEU A 9 -18.25 1.45 3.83
N ILE A 10 -18.54 0.61 4.81
CA ILE A 10 -17.54 0.04 5.71
C ILE A 10 -16.48 -0.75 4.93
N GLY A 11 -16.91 -1.64 4.05
CA GLY A 11 -16.03 -2.42 3.21
C GLY A 11 -15.23 -1.56 2.24
N THR A 12 -15.87 -0.53 1.66
CA THR A 12 -15.23 0.46 0.79
C THR A 12 -14.04 1.13 1.48
N VAL A 13 -14.23 1.63 2.69
CA VAL A 13 -13.15 2.25 3.48
C VAL A 13 -12.07 1.21 3.80
N SER A 14 -12.46 0.01 4.23
CA SER A 14 -11.50 -1.02 4.64
C SER A 14 -10.56 -1.45 3.49
N ILE A 15 -11.09 -1.72 2.31
CA ILE A 15 -10.26 -2.02 1.12
C ILE A 15 -9.52 -0.77 0.66
N GLY A 16 -10.20 0.39 0.65
CA GLY A 16 -9.61 1.66 0.23
C GLY A 16 -8.33 2.01 0.99
N ILE A 17 -8.26 1.73 2.29
CA ILE A 17 -7.06 2.00 3.11
C ILE A 17 -5.87 1.12 2.70
N ALA A 18 -6.09 -0.17 2.40
CA ALA A 18 -5.01 -1.04 1.92
C ALA A 18 -4.45 -0.52 0.59
N LEU A 19 -5.34 -0.12 -0.33
CA LEU A 19 -4.99 0.48 -1.61
C LEU A 19 -4.29 1.83 -1.44
N LEU A 20 -4.76 2.66 -0.52
CA LEU A 20 -4.17 3.97 -0.21
C LEU A 20 -2.71 3.83 0.22
N LEU A 21 -2.41 2.93 1.16
CA LEU A 21 -1.06 2.71 1.65
C LEU A 21 -0.12 2.20 0.54
N GLY A 22 -0.56 1.23 -0.27
CA GLY A 22 0.19 0.77 -1.43
C GLY A 22 0.44 1.88 -2.45
N CYS A 23 -0.60 2.63 -2.80
CA CYS A 23 -0.52 3.77 -3.72
C CYS A 23 0.38 4.89 -3.21
N LEU A 24 0.32 5.23 -1.91
CA LEU A 24 1.20 6.25 -1.32
C LEU A 24 2.66 5.84 -1.39
N GLY A 25 2.95 4.58 -1.05
CA GLY A 25 4.30 4.05 -1.12
C GLY A 25 4.88 4.17 -2.52
N GLU A 26 4.12 3.75 -3.53
CA GLU A 26 4.57 3.84 -4.92
C GLU A 26 4.61 5.28 -5.42
N THR A 27 3.64 6.13 -5.06
CA THR A 27 3.67 7.56 -5.44
C THR A 27 4.96 8.26 -4.96
N ILE A 28 5.44 7.97 -3.74
CA ILE A 28 6.69 8.53 -3.21
C ILE A 28 7.88 8.01 -4.01
N THR A 29 7.91 6.73 -4.31
CA THR A 29 8.95 6.08 -5.11
C THR A 29 9.01 6.67 -6.51
N GLU A 30 7.89 6.69 -7.22
CA GLU A 30 7.81 7.18 -8.61
C GLU A 30 8.08 8.68 -8.74
N LYS A 31 7.75 9.50 -7.72
CA LYS A 31 8.11 10.93 -7.69
C LYS A 31 9.62 11.17 -7.66
N SER A 32 10.45 10.18 -7.35
CA SER A 32 11.91 10.22 -7.51
C SER A 32 12.40 9.79 -8.91
N GLY A 33 11.48 9.48 -9.84
CA GLY A 33 11.80 8.92 -11.15
C GLY A 33 12.13 7.42 -11.12
N HIS A 34 11.82 6.72 -10.02
CA HIS A 34 12.14 5.32 -9.81
C HIS A 34 10.86 4.48 -9.85
N LEU A 35 10.68 3.65 -10.87
CA LEU A 35 9.48 2.84 -11.09
C LEU A 35 9.61 1.48 -10.39
N ASN A 36 8.71 1.16 -9.47
CA ASN A 36 8.82 -0.08 -8.68
C ASN A 36 7.61 -1.02 -8.85
N LEU A 37 7.64 -1.85 -9.87
CA LEU A 37 6.63 -2.91 -10.06
C LEU A 37 6.74 -4.05 -9.03
N GLY A 38 7.64 -3.92 -8.04
CA GLY A 38 7.80 -4.85 -6.92
C GLY A 38 6.83 -4.65 -5.77
N ILE A 39 5.97 -3.63 -5.83
CA ILE A 39 5.01 -3.30 -4.77
C ILE A 39 4.16 -4.49 -4.29
N PRO A 40 3.60 -5.36 -5.17
CA PRO A 40 2.83 -6.52 -4.71
C PRO A 40 3.65 -7.48 -3.84
N GLY A 41 4.92 -7.70 -4.20
CA GLY A 41 5.87 -8.51 -3.43
C GLY A 41 6.27 -7.84 -2.11
N ILE A 42 6.52 -6.53 -2.14
CA ILE A 42 6.85 -5.73 -0.94
C ILE A 42 5.67 -5.70 0.04
N MET A 43 4.45 -5.52 -0.44
CA MET A 43 3.24 -5.59 0.40
C MET A 43 3.09 -6.98 1.03
N SER A 44 3.38 -8.04 0.28
CA SER A 44 3.32 -9.41 0.79
C SER A 44 4.35 -9.65 1.89
N VAL A 45 5.62 -9.28 1.66
CA VAL A 45 6.70 -9.45 2.65
C VAL A 45 6.53 -8.52 3.85
N GLY A 46 6.01 -7.31 3.64
CA GLY A 46 5.64 -6.39 4.72
C GLY A 46 4.53 -6.96 5.60
N ALA A 47 3.50 -7.54 4.97
CA ALA A 47 2.45 -8.26 5.70
C ALA A 47 3.04 -9.44 6.51
N LEU A 48 3.90 -10.25 5.89
CA LEU A 48 4.60 -11.33 6.58
C LEU A 48 5.33 -10.84 7.82
N GLY A 49 6.14 -9.76 7.71
CA GLY A 49 6.88 -9.19 8.83
C GLY A 49 5.99 -8.68 9.95
N GLY A 50 4.89 -7.97 9.61
CA GLY A 50 3.94 -7.46 10.59
C GLY A 50 3.14 -8.56 11.31
N LEU A 51 2.71 -9.58 10.56
CA LEU A 51 1.99 -10.73 11.13
C LEU A 51 2.90 -11.61 11.98
N TRP A 52 4.15 -11.82 11.56
CA TRP A 52 5.15 -12.49 12.36
C TRP A 52 5.41 -11.74 13.67
N GLY A 53 5.61 -10.43 13.61
CA GLY A 53 5.79 -9.60 14.80
C GLY A 53 4.60 -9.65 15.74
N SER A 54 3.37 -9.58 15.20
CA SER A 54 2.14 -9.71 16.00
C SER A 54 2.05 -11.08 16.68
N SER A 55 2.38 -12.15 15.94
CA SER A 55 2.35 -13.53 16.43
C SER A 55 3.36 -13.77 17.56
N VAL A 56 4.59 -13.29 17.38
CA VAL A 56 5.69 -13.45 18.34
C VAL A 56 5.41 -12.65 19.60
N PHE A 57 5.04 -11.38 19.46
CA PHE A 57 4.79 -10.51 20.62
C PHE A 57 3.62 -11.04 21.47
N TYR A 58 2.52 -11.42 20.83
CA TYR A 58 1.39 -12.00 21.53
C TYR A 58 1.76 -13.36 22.14
N GLY A 59 2.61 -14.14 21.50
CA GLY A 59 3.13 -15.41 22.04
C GLY A 59 3.94 -15.24 23.32
N TRP A 60 4.67 -14.11 23.49
CA TRP A 60 5.47 -13.83 24.69
C TRP A 60 4.61 -13.37 25.88
N PHE A 61 3.59 -12.55 25.64
CA PHE A 61 2.84 -11.88 26.70
C PHE A 61 1.41 -12.43 26.89
N GLY A 62 0.87 -13.15 25.90
CA GLY A 62 -0.49 -13.71 25.93
C GLY A 62 -1.54 -12.66 26.27
N GLU A 63 -2.41 -12.96 27.23
CA GLU A 63 -3.46 -12.05 27.71
C GLU A 63 -2.93 -10.80 28.43
N ASN A 64 -1.69 -10.82 28.91
CA ASN A 64 -1.03 -9.66 29.54
C ASN A 64 -0.45 -8.67 28.51
N THR A 65 -0.79 -8.84 27.23
CA THR A 65 -0.30 -7.99 26.16
C THR A 65 -0.77 -6.54 26.31
N ILE A 66 0.19 -5.59 26.36
CA ILE A 66 -0.09 -4.16 26.28
C ILE A 66 -0.24 -3.80 24.80
N GLY A 67 -1.48 -3.49 24.37
CA GLY A 67 -1.83 -3.32 22.96
C GLY A 67 -0.95 -2.32 22.20
N ILE A 68 -0.58 -1.20 22.82
CA ILE A 68 0.26 -0.18 22.15
C ILE A 68 1.66 -0.72 21.79
N PHE A 69 2.28 -1.52 22.66
CA PHE A 69 3.59 -2.11 22.37
C PHE A 69 3.49 -3.20 21.29
N LEU A 70 2.41 -4.00 21.31
CA LEU A 70 2.15 -4.97 20.24
C LEU A 70 2.01 -4.26 18.88
N ILE A 71 1.21 -3.18 18.83
CA ILE A 71 1.02 -2.40 17.59
C ILE A 71 2.34 -1.82 17.09
N LEU A 72 3.12 -1.17 17.95
CA LEU A 72 4.40 -0.58 17.58
C LEU A 72 5.41 -1.64 17.13
N PHE A 73 5.51 -2.77 17.83
CA PHE A 73 6.41 -3.86 17.45
C PHE A 73 6.03 -4.46 16.10
N SER A 74 4.74 -4.67 15.86
CA SER A 74 4.25 -5.21 14.58
C SER A 74 4.47 -4.25 13.41
N ILE A 75 4.29 -2.95 13.61
CA ILE A 75 4.59 -1.93 12.60
C ILE A 75 6.10 -1.89 12.31
N LEU A 76 6.93 -1.97 13.35
CA LEU A 76 8.38 -1.98 13.21
C LEU A 76 8.87 -3.20 12.41
N THR A 77 8.39 -4.39 12.75
CA THR A 77 8.76 -5.63 12.02
C THR A 77 8.23 -5.61 10.57
N CYS A 78 7.01 -5.10 10.34
CA CYS A 78 6.50 -4.85 9.00
C CYS A 78 7.42 -3.94 8.18
N ALA A 79 7.82 -2.81 8.75
CA ALA A 79 8.73 -1.87 8.10
C ALA A 79 10.12 -2.49 7.83
N LEU A 80 10.68 -3.23 8.79
CA LEU A 80 11.98 -3.90 8.62
C LEU A 80 11.97 -4.91 7.46
N PHE A 81 10.95 -5.75 7.37
CA PHE A 81 10.82 -6.73 6.29
C PHE A 81 10.64 -6.04 4.94
N SER A 82 9.84 -4.97 4.87
CA SER A 82 9.67 -4.15 3.67
C SER A 82 10.98 -3.46 3.26
N LEU A 83 11.77 -2.97 4.23
CA LEU A 83 13.06 -2.33 3.98
C LEU A 83 14.11 -3.31 3.45
N VAL A 84 14.08 -4.59 3.86
CA VAL A 84 14.93 -5.62 3.27
C VAL A 84 14.64 -5.75 1.77
N MET A 85 13.35 -5.86 1.39
CA MET A 85 12.94 -5.93 -0.01
C MET A 85 13.34 -4.66 -0.78
N ALA A 86 13.11 -3.49 -0.19
CA ALA A 86 13.52 -2.20 -0.76
C ALA A 86 15.03 -2.11 -0.96
N SER A 87 15.83 -2.63 -0.03
CA SER A 87 17.28 -2.63 -0.12
C SER A 87 17.77 -3.49 -1.29
N ILE A 88 17.21 -4.69 -1.46
CA ILE A 88 17.49 -5.55 -2.60
C ILE A 88 17.15 -4.81 -3.91
N TYR A 89 15.96 -4.22 -4.00
CA TYR A 89 15.53 -3.47 -5.15
C TYR A 89 16.46 -2.28 -5.46
N ASN A 90 16.81 -1.48 -4.46
CA ASN A 90 17.67 -0.32 -4.60
C ASN A 90 19.09 -0.70 -5.06
N VAL A 91 19.68 -1.75 -4.48
CA VAL A 91 21.01 -2.22 -4.90
C VAL A 91 20.99 -2.62 -6.37
N LEU A 92 19.98 -3.37 -6.81
CA LEU A 92 19.87 -3.84 -8.20
C LEU A 92 19.62 -2.66 -9.16
N THR A 93 18.71 -1.75 -8.84
CA THR A 93 18.24 -0.74 -9.80
C THR A 93 18.96 0.59 -9.73
N VAL A 94 19.42 1.03 -8.55
CA VAL A 94 20.13 2.30 -8.38
C VAL A 94 21.64 2.10 -8.44
N THR A 95 22.19 1.08 -7.74
CA THR A 95 23.64 0.85 -7.69
C THR A 95 24.11 0.08 -8.92
N LEU A 96 23.48 -1.07 -9.23
CA LEU A 96 23.83 -1.91 -10.38
C LEU A 96 23.13 -1.47 -11.69
N ARG A 97 22.22 -0.50 -11.59
CA ARG A 97 21.54 0.12 -12.76
C ARG A 97 20.82 -0.88 -13.64
N SER A 98 20.30 -1.97 -13.07
CA SER A 98 19.51 -2.97 -13.79
C SER A 98 18.15 -2.39 -14.24
N ASN A 99 17.49 -3.07 -15.17
CA ASN A 99 16.16 -2.67 -15.65
C ASN A 99 15.13 -2.70 -14.52
N GLN A 100 14.52 -1.56 -14.22
CA GLN A 100 13.60 -1.36 -13.09
C GLN A 100 12.35 -2.22 -13.22
N ASN A 101 11.79 -2.35 -14.44
CA ASN A 101 10.59 -3.15 -14.68
C ASN A 101 10.83 -4.63 -14.40
N ILE A 102 11.90 -5.19 -14.98
CA ILE A 102 12.25 -6.60 -14.82
C ILE A 102 12.57 -6.89 -13.35
N THR A 103 13.37 -6.04 -12.70
CA THR A 103 13.73 -6.21 -11.29
C THR A 103 12.49 -6.15 -10.40
N GLY A 104 11.56 -5.23 -10.66
CA GLY A 104 10.30 -5.12 -9.91
C GLY A 104 9.44 -6.37 -10.04
N LEU A 105 9.25 -6.89 -11.25
CA LEU A 105 8.49 -8.12 -11.50
C LEU A 105 9.14 -9.34 -10.82
N MET A 106 10.48 -9.46 -10.89
CA MET A 106 11.21 -10.51 -10.17
C MET A 106 11.03 -10.40 -8.66
N LEU A 107 11.10 -9.18 -8.13
CA LEU A 107 10.90 -8.92 -6.71
C LEU A 107 9.48 -9.25 -6.25
N THR A 108 8.47 -9.00 -7.09
CA THR A 108 7.09 -9.42 -6.83
C THR A 108 6.98 -10.94 -6.69
N THR A 109 7.52 -11.68 -7.67
CA THR A 109 7.48 -13.15 -7.64
C THR A 109 8.25 -13.72 -6.45
N PHE A 110 9.44 -13.18 -6.17
CA PHE A 110 10.26 -13.57 -5.04
C PHE A 110 9.57 -13.29 -3.70
N GLY A 111 9.04 -12.07 -3.53
CA GLY A 111 8.35 -11.65 -2.30
C GLY A 111 7.07 -12.44 -2.03
N THR A 112 6.29 -12.72 -3.06
CA THR A 112 5.09 -13.58 -2.92
C THR A 112 5.45 -15.01 -2.57
N GLY A 113 6.49 -15.58 -3.20
CA GLY A 113 6.96 -16.94 -2.91
C GLY A 113 7.49 -17.09 -1.48
N ILE A 114 8.31 -16.15 -0.98
CA ILE A 114 8.76 -16.16 0.42
C ILE A 114 7.56 -16.06 1.38
N THR A 115 6.61 -15.19 1.07
CA THR A 115 5.41 -15.01 1.90
C THR A 115 4.59 -16.29 1.96
N GLU A 116 4.39 -16.94 0.82
CA GLU A 116 3.66 -18.21 0.75
C GLU A 116 4.35 -19.29 1.58
N PHE A 117 5.66 -19.46 1.41
CA PHE A 117 6.45 -20.43 2.18
C PHE A 117 6.33 -20.18 3.70
N ALA A 118 6.46 -18.94 4.14
CA ALA A 118 6.43 -18.61 5.56
C ALA A 118 5.01 -18.66 6.15
N MET A 119 3.98 -18.23 5.42
CA MET A 119 2.59 -18.22 5.90
C MET A 119 1.97 -19.62 5.97
N THR A 120 2.50 -20.57 5.19
CA THR A 120 2.07 -21.97 5.25
C THR A 120 2.77 -22.78 6.35
N ASN A 121 3.91 -22.29 6.85
CA ASN A 121 4.67 -22.95 7.90
C ASN A 121 4.15 -22.57 9.30
N PRO A 122 3.57 -23.51 10.08
CA PRO A 122 3.03 -23.25 11.41
C PRO A 122 4.08 -22.82 12.43
N ASP A 123 5.34 -23.25 12.25
CA ASP A 123 6.45 -22.90 13.16
C ASP A 123 6.89 -21.44 12.98
N PHE A 124 6.64 -20.85 11.81
CA PHE A 124 6.98 -19.46 11.53
C PHE A 124 5.89 -18.49 11.98
N ILE A 125 4.61 -18.80 11.75
CA ILE A 125 3.48 -17.95 12.15
C ILE A 125 2.41 -18.79 12.87
N ASN A 126 2.16 -18.44 14.14
CA ASN A 126 1.03 -18.98 14.88
C ASN A 126 -0.25 -18.20 14.53
N LYS A 127 -1.14 -18.82 13.76
CA LYS A 127 -2.37 -18.21 13.26
C LYS A 127 -3.33 -17.79 14.37
N SER A 128 -3.39 -18.52 15.49
CA SER A 128 -4.24 -18.17 16.62
C SER A 128 -3.75 -16.90 17.31
N ASN A 129 -2.42 -16.75 17.48
CA ASN A 129 -1.83 -15.53 18.05
C ASN A 129 -2.08 -14.30 17.18
N VAL A 130 -1.99 -14.45 15.85
CA VAL A 130 -2.31 -13.36 14.90
C VAL A 130 -3.77 -12.94 15.01
N SER A 131 -4.70 -13.91 15.07
CA SER A 131 -6.13 -13.63 15.23
C SER A 131 -6.41 -12.91 16.54
N ALA A 132 -5.81 -13.36 17.66
CA ALA A 132 -5.94 -12.69 18.95
C ALA A 132 -5.32 -11.27 18.92
N ALA A 133 -4.13 -11.11 18.32
CA ALA A 133 -3.48 -9.82 18.18
C ALA A 133 -4.31 -8.82 17.36
N SER A 134 -5.08 -9.30 16.36
CA SER A 134 -5.90 -8.42 15.49
C SER A 134 -6.93 -7.58 16.27
N VAL A 135 -7.40 -8.09 17.41
CA VAL A 135 -8.36 -7.39 18.28
C VAL A 135 -7.79 -6.08 18.80
N TYR A 136 -6.48 -6.04 19.13
CA TYR A 136 -5.81 -4.83 19.63
C TYR A 136 -5.67 -3.74 18.55
N PHE A 137 -5.56 -4.12 17.29
CA PHE A 137 -5.52 -3.16 16.17
C PHE A 137 -6.89 -2.56 15.90
N ARG A 138 -7.94 -3.37 15.99
CA ARG A 138 -9.32 -2.96 15.68
C ARG A 138 -9.96 -2.18 16.84
N ASN A 139 -9.73 -2.59 18.07
CA ASN A 139 -10.34 -2.03 19.28
C ASN A 139 -9.35 -1.19 20.09
N TRP A 140 -8.51 -0.41 19.43
CA TRP A 140 -7.50 0.43 20.10
C TRP A 140 -8.10 1.58 20.93
N LEU A 141 -9.33 2.01 20.65
CA LEU A 141 -10.09 2.97 21.45
C LEU A 141 -11.20 2.25 22.23
N PRO A 142 -11.35 2.53 23.53
CA PRO A 142 -12.29 1.81 24.40
C PRO A 142 -13.77 2.01 24.04
N PHE A 143 -14.11 3.04 23.27
CA PHE A 143 -15.48 3.36 22.86
C PHE A 143 -15.87 2.87 21.46
N THR A 144 -14.96 2.24 20.73
CA THR A 144 -15.24 1.82 19.35
C THR A 144 -16.29 0.74 19.24
N SER A 145 -16.40 -0.12 20.25
CA SER A 145 -17.36 -1.23 20.30
C SER A 145 -18.81 -0.78 20.49
N SER A 146 -19.05 0.47 20.95
CA SER A 146 -20.39 1.02 21.20
C SER A 146 -20.91 1.89 20.06
N LEU A 147 -20.16 2.06 18.98
CA LEU A 147 -20.53 2.94 17.87
C LEU A 147 -21.36 2.20 16.82
N ASP A 148 -22.54 2.72 16.52
CA ASP A 148 -23.48 2.17 15.55
C ASP A 148 -23.58 3.05 14.28
N GLY A 149 -23.96 2.41 13.16
CA GLY A 149 -24.29 3.10 11.92
C GLY A 149 -23.13 3.89 11.30
N LEU A 150 -23.41 5.15 10.93
CA LEU A 150 -22.43 6.02 10.25
C LEU A 150 -21.29 6.47 11.15
N THR A 151 -21.49 6.54 12.48
CA THR A 151 -20.43 6.91 13.42
C THR A 151 -19.31 5.86 13.45
N SER A 152 -19.64 4.59 13.23
CA SER A 152 -18.64 3.51 13.13
C SER A 152 -17.75 3.64 11.89
N LEU A 153 -18.19 4.35 10.84
CA LEU A 153 -17.35 4.62 9.66
C LEU A 153 -16.15 5.53 10.00
N PHE A 154 -16.36 6.51 10.88
CA PHE A 154 -15.34 7.51 11.20
C PHE A 154 -14.52 7.16 12.44
N PHE A 155 -15.14 6.57 13.45
CA PHE A 155 -14.52 6.37 14.77
C PHE A 155 -14.39 4.89 15.17
N GLY A 156 -15.10 3.98 14.51
CA GLY A 156 -15.06 2.54 14.77
C GLY A 156 -14.00 1.79 13.93
N ARG A 157 -12.90 2.47 13.57
CA ARG A 157 -11.85 1.90 12.72
C ARG A 157 -10.59 1.58 13.48
N GLY A 158 -9.84 0.58 13.00
CA GLY A 158 -8.53 0.27 13.54
C GLY A 158 -7.54 1.43 13.43
N ILE A 159 -6.53 1.43 14.28
CA ILE A 159 -5.50 2.49 14.35
C ILE A 159 -4.81 2.74 13.00
N LEU A 160 -4.59 1.70 12.21
CA LEU A 160 -3.89 1.79 10.93
C LEU A 160 -4.64 2.63 9.89
N VAL A 161 -5.98 2.75 10.01
CA VAL A 161 -6.79 3.63 9.14
C VAL A 161 -6.40 5.09 9.34
N TYR A 162 -6.28 5.53 10.59
CA TYR A 162 -5.90 6.91 10.90
C TYR A 162 -4.45 7.19 10.53
N ILE A 163 -3.56 6.23 10.78
CA ILE A 163 -2.15 6.31 10.35
C ILE A 163 -2.08 6.49 8.83
N ALA A 164 -2.85 5.73 8.04
CA ALA A 164 -2.86 5.83 6.58
C ALA A 164 -3.29 7.23 6.09
N ILE A 165 -4.34 7.80 6.69
CA ILE A 165 -4.83 9.15 6.34
C ILE A 165 -3.78 10.21 6.70
N ILE A 166 -3.18 10.10 7.90
CA ILE A 166 -2.12 11.02 8.34
C ILE A 166 -0.91 10.93 7.39
N LEU A 167 -0.48 9.73 7.01
CA LEU A 167 0.61 9.52 6.06
C LEU A 167 0.28 10.14 4.68
N ALA A 168 -0.97 10.01 4.21
CA ALA A 168 -1.39 10.60 2.93
C ALA A 168 -1.31 12.13 2.96
N LEU A 169 -1.79 12.74 4.03
CA LEU A 169 -1.74 14.20 4.21
C LEU A 169 -0.29 14.68 4.38
N ALA A 170 0.51 13.98 5.18
CA ALA A 170 1.93 14.28 5.40
C ALA A 170 2.74 14.16 4.10
N ALA A 171 2.55 13.09 3.33
CA ALA A 171 3.19 12.93 2.02
C ALA A 171 2.78 14.03 1.04
N GLY A 172 1.49 14.38 1.00
CA GLY A 172 0.99 15.49 0.18
C GLY A 172 1.60 16.83 0.57
N PHE A 173 1.71 17.12 1.87
CA PHE A 173 2.36 18.32 2.38
C PHE A 173 3.87 18.30 2.08
N MET A 174 4.55 17.20 2.36
CA MET A 174 5.98 17.03 2.12
C MET A 174 6.33 17.30 0.64
N ILE A 175 5.62 16.64 -0.30
CA ILE A 175 5.89 16.76 -1.74
C ILE A 175 5.60 18.20 -2.25
N LYS A 176 4.55 18.88 -1.73
CA LYS A 176 4.14 20.18 -2.25
C LYS A 176 4.82 21.38 -1.57
N ARG A 177 5.16 21.28 -0.27
CA ARG A 177 5.49 22.42 0.58
C ARG A 177 6.88 22.40 1.18
N THR A 178 7.67 21.31 1.02
CA THR A 178 8.99 21.19 1.62
C THR A 178 10.12 21.22 0.58
N ARG A 179 11.34 21.59 1.03
CA ARG A 179 12.56 21.51 0.19
C ARG A 179 12.87 20.06 -0.21
N ILE A 180 12.60 19.10 0.67
CA ILE A 180 12.79 17.67 0.39
C ILE A 180 11.88 17.25 -0.77
N GLY A 181 10.61 17.62 -0.74
CA GLY A 181 9.65 17.33 -1.80
C GLY A 181 9.99 18.05 -3.13
N LEU A 182 10.53 19.28 -3.06
CA LEU A 182 11.00 19.99 -4.26
C LEU A 182 12.16 19.23 -4.92
N ASN A 183 13.18 18.85 -4.14
CA ASN A 183 14.32 18.10 -4.63
C ASN A 183 13.91 16.73 -5.17
N LEU A 184 12.98 16.03 -4.47
CA LEU A 184 12.43 14.74 -4.91
C LEU A 184 11.81 14.85 -6.31
N ARG A 185 10.99 15.88 -6.54
CA ARG A 185 10.38 16.15 -7.86
C ARG A 185 11.44 16.54 -8.91
N ALA A 186 12.44 17.36 -8.54
CA ALA A 186 13.52 17.71 -9.45
C ALA A 186 14.31 16.47 -9.91
N VAL A 187 14.60 15.53 -9.00
CA VAL A 187 15.24 14.25 -9.32
C VAL A 187 14.36 13.41 -10.26
N GLY A 188 13.05 13.41 -10.07
CA GLY A 188 12.12 12.68 -10.92
C GLY A 188 11.93 13.30 -12.31
N GLU A 189 11.99 14.62 -12.44
CA GLU A 189 11.83 15.31 -13.72
C GLU A 189 13.13 15.30 -14.55
N ASN A 190 14.24 15.69 -13.93
CA ASN A 190 15.54 15.70 -14.62
C ASN A 190 16.67 15.44 -13.62
N PRO A 191 17.12 14.18 -13.47
CA PRO A 191 18.16 13.83 -12.53
C PRO A 191 19.52 14.49 -12.85
N ALA A 192 19.84 14.72 -14.13
CA ALA A 192 21.08 15.38 -14.53
C ALA A 192 21.12 16.85 -14.07
N THR A 193 20.02 17.58 -14.28
CA THR A 193 19.89 18.97 -13.80
C THR A 193 19.87 19.03 -12.27
N ALA A 194 19.21 18.10 -11.60
CA ALA A 194 19.19 18.03 -10.14
C ALA A 194 20.58 17.79 -9.56
N ASP A 195 21.35 16.86 -10.15
CA ASP A 195 22.74 16.59 -9.73
C ASP A 195 23.68 17.79 -10.00
N ALA A 196 23.50 18.50 -11.13
CA ALA A 196 24.22 19.72 -11.42
C ALA A 196 23.93 20.86 -10.40
N ALA A 197 22.72 20.88 -9.82
CA ALA A 197 22.31 21.77 -8.75
C ALA A 197 22.77 21.30 -7.34
N GLY A 198 23.55 20.22 -7.25
CA GLY A 198 24.09 19.69 -5.98
C GLY A 198 23.14 18.72 -5.25
N VAL A 199 22.05 18.29 -5.86
CA VAL A 199 21.12 17.29 -5.27
C VAL A 199 21.65 15.88 -5.52
N ASN A 200 21.87 15.11 -4.47
CA ASN A 200 22.34 13.71 -4.61
C ASN A 200 21.20 12.78 -5.07
N VAL A 201 21.15 12.52 -6.37
CA VAL A 201 20.11 11.68 -7.03
C VAL A 201 20.04 10.28 -6.43
N THR A 202 21.20 9.64 -6.15
CA THR A 202 21.27 8.29 -5.57
C THR A 202 20.59 8.23 -4.22
N VAL A 203 20.93 9.17 -3.31
CA VAL A 203 20.33 9.23 -1.96
C VAL A 203 18.82 9.44 -2.04
N TYR A 204 18.35 10.35 -2.90
CA TYR A 204 16.91 10.60 -3.05
C TYR A 204 16.16 9.37 -3.55
N ARG A 205 16.69 8.65 -4.53
CA ARG A 205 16.08 7.39 -5.03
C ARG A 205 16.07 6.31 -3.96
N TYR A 206 17.19 6.09 -3.25
CA TYR A 206 17.26 5.10 -2.15
C TYR A 206 16.26 5.40 -1.04
N VAL A 207 16.23 6.64 -0.55
CA VAL A 207 15.36 7.04 0.56
C VAL A 207 13.88 6.99 0.15
N ALA A 208 13.54 7.50 -1.04
CA ALA A 208 12.18 7.48 -1.56
C ALA A 208 11.63 6.05 -1.68
N THR A 209 12.41 5.14 -2.28
CA THR A 209 12.00 3.73 -2.42
C THR A 209 11.90 3.05 -1.07
N SER A 210 12.84 3.31 -0.13
CA SER A 210 12.81 2.70 1.21
C SER A 210 11.58 3.15 2.00
N ILE A 211 11.30 4.45 2.06
CA ILE A 211 10.12 4.98 2.73
C ILE A 211 8.84 4.50 2.04
N GLY A 212 8.82 4.57 0.70
CA GLY A 212 7.69 4.10 -0.09
C GLY A 212 7.37 2.63 0.15
N SER A 213 8.40 1.78 0.17
CA SER A 213 8.25 0.34 0.45
C SER A 213 7.77 0.05 1.87
N ALA A 214 8.25 0.79 2.89
CA ALA A 214 7.77 0.64 4.26
C ALA A 214 6.28 0.99 4.38
N ILE A 215 5.83 2.06 3.71
CA ILE A 215 4.42 2.47 3.68
C ILE A 215 3.57 1.44 2.91
N ALA A 216 4.05 0.95 1.76
CA ALA A 216 3.34 -0.07 0.99
C ALA A 216 3.20 -1.38 1.76
N GLY A 217 4.26 -1.81 2.46
CA GLY A 217 4.22 -3.00 3.33
C GLY A 217 3.16 -2.91 4.42
N LEU A 218 2.98 -1.71 5.03
CA LEU A 218 1.89 -1.46 5.97
C LEU A 218 0.51 -1.70 5.34
N GLY A 219 0.36 -1.43 4.03
CA GLY A 219 -0.88 -1.72 3.29
C GLY A 219 -1.21 -3.20 3.24
N GLY A 220 -0.21 -4.05 2.98
CA GLY A 220 -0.37 -5.51 3.01
C GLY A 220 -0.64 -6.03 4.42
N PHE A 221 0.06 -5.53 5.42
CA PHE A 221 -0.15 -5.86 6.83
C PHE A 221 -1.55 -5.47 7.31
N TYR A 222 -1.97 -4.22 7.03
CA TYR A 222 -3.32 -3.73 7.34
C TYR A 222 -4.39 -4.63 6.74
N TYR A 223 -4.21 -5.06 5.49
CA TYR A 223 -5.19 -5.88 4.78
C TYR A 223 -5.52 -7.17 5.52
N ILE A 224 -4.53 -7.84 6.11
CA ILE A 224 -4.74 -9.08 6.87
C ILE A 224 -5.14 -8.81 8.32
N ILE A 225 -4.40 -7.95 9.03
CA ILE A 225 -4.56 -7.81 10.49
C ILE A 225 -5.85 -7.10 10.88
N ASP A 226 -6.21 -6.05 10.14
CA ASP A 226 -7.37 -5.19 10.44
C ASP A 226 -8.59 -5.58 9.59
N ASN A 227 -8.46 -5.49 8.25
CA ASN A 227 -9.60 -5.72 7.35
C ASN A 227 -10.11 -7.17 7.38
N LEU A 228 -9.21 -8.16 7.42
CA LEU A 228 -9.55 -9.59 7.45
C LEU A 228 -9.42 -10.21 8.86
N SER A 229 -9.36 -9.37 9.91
CA SER A 229 -9.36 -9.82 11.33
C SER A 229 -8.29 -10.87 11.65
N GLY A 230 -7.09 -10.72 11.07
CA GLY A 230 -5.99 -11.64 11.29
C GLY A 230 -6.13 -12.99 10.56
N SER A 231 -6.98 -13.08 9.54
CA SER A 231 -7.13 -14.29 8.72
C SER A 231 -5.90 -14.52 7.83
N VAL A 232 -4.87 -15.17 8.39
CA VAL A 232 -3.59 -15.43 7.72
C VAL A 232 -3.78 -16.18 6.39
N GLY A 233 -4.75 -17.10 6.30
CA GLY A 233 -5.03 -17.87 5.07
C GLY A 233 -5.42 -17.03 3.86
N SER A 234 -5.72 -15.75 4.04
CA SER A 234 -6.09 -14.82 2.96
C SER A 234 -4.90 -14.11 2.32
N TYR A 235 -3.65 -14.45 2.70
CA TYR A 235 -2.43 -13.85 2.12
C TYR A 235 -2.35 -13.89 0.58
N PRO A 236 -2.91 -14.89 -0.15
CA PRO A 236 -2.83 -14.92 -1.61
C PRO A 236 -3.54 -13.75 -2.31
N SER A 237 -4.38 -13.00 -1.58
CA SER A 237 -5.07 -11.82 -2.10
C SER A 237 -4.21 -10.54 -2.08
N ILE A 238 -3.12 -10.49 -1.30
CA ILE A 238 -2.26 -9.31 -1.16
C ILE A 238 -1.68 -8.84 -2.50
N PRO A 239 -1.12 -9.72 -3.35
CA PRO A 239 -0.57 -9.31 -4.64
C PRO A 239 -1.60 -8.59 -5.53
N SER A 240 -2.86 -9.03 -5.51
CA SER A 240 -3.94 -8.39 -6.28
C SER A 240 -4.19 -6.95 -5.80
N ILE A 241 -4.16 -6.72 -4.47
CA ILE A 241 -4.26 -5.38 -3.88
C ILE A 241 -3.04 -4.53 -4.29
N GLY A 242 -1.84 -5.13 -4.32
CA GLY A 242 -0.62 -4.44 -4.74
C GLY A 242 -0.68 -3.97 -6.20
N TRP A 243 -1.10 -4.82 -7.13
CA TRP A 243 -1.30 -4.42 -8.53
C TRP A 243 -2.33 -3.32 -8.69
N LEU A 244 -3.43 -3.41 -7.94
CA LEU A 244 -4.48 -2.40 -7.96
C LEU A 244 -3.98 -1.07 -7.36
N SER A 245 -3.08 -1.12 -6.39
CA SER A 245 -2.43 0.08 -5.82
C SER A 245 -1.55 0.80 -6.84
N ILE A 246 -0.82 0.08 -7.69
CA ILE A 246 -0.05 0.67 -8.80
C ILE A 246 -1.00 1.34 -9.82
N ALA A 247 -2.09 0.67 -10.19
CA ALA A 247 -3.11 1.25 -11.07
C ALA A 247 -3.71 2.54 -10.47
N LEU A 248 -3.88 2.57 -9.14
CA LEU A 248 -4.39 3.73 -8.42
C LEU A 248 -3.42 4.92 -8.46
N VAL A 249 -2.08 4.72 -8.51
CA VAL A 249 -1.11 5.81 -8.67
C VAL A 249 -1.38 6.59 -9.96
N ILE A 250 -1.57 5.84 -11.06
CA ILE A 250 -1.89 6.42 -12.37
C ILE A 250 -3.22 7.15 -12.32
N PHE A 251 -4.26 6.53 -11.74
CA PHE A 251 -5.59 7.14 -11.59
C PHE A 251 -5.54 8.45 -10.81
N THR A 252 -4.70 8.54 -9.78
CA THR A 252 -4.58 9.73 -8.92
C THR A 252 -3.49 10.71 -9.36
N MET A 253 -2.91 10.49 -10.54
CA MET A 253 -1.93 11.39 -11.18
C MET A 253 -0.75 11.72 -10.25
N TRP A 254 -0.23 10.73 -9.56
CA TRP A 254 0.89 10.89 -8.59
C TRP A 254 0.63 11.96 -7.51
N ARG A 255 -0.62 12.17 -7.11
CA ARG A 255 -1.01 13.17 -6.09
C ARG A 255 -1.50 12.48 -4.81
N PRO A 256 -0.72 12.45 -3.71
CA PRO A 256 -1.10 11.76 -2.46
C PRO A 256 -2.45 12.21 -1.87
N THR A 257 -2.80 13.49 -2.04
CA THR A 257 -4.10 13.99 -1.56
C THR A 257 -5.28 13.48 -2.37
N LEU A 258 -5.12 13.27 -3.67
CA LEU A 258 -6.13 12.65 -4.53
C LEU A 258 -6.21 11.14 -4.29
N SER A 259 -5.12 10.51 -3.83
CA SER A 259 -5.11 9.08 -3.54
C SER A 259 -6.10 8.70 -2.43
N ILE A 260 -6.42 9.62 -1.50
CA ILE A 260 -7.46 9.39 -0.49
C ILE A 260 -8.83 9.18 -1.17
N LEU A 261 -9.21 10.07 -2.06
CA LEU A 261 -10.50 9.95 -2.77
C LEU A 261 -10.48 8.79 -3.77
N GLY A 262 -9.39 8.66 -4.53
CA GLY A 262 -9.21 7.57 -5.48
C GLY A 262 -9.27 6.19 -4.83
N SER A 263 -8.68 6.02 -3.65
CA SER A 263 -8.71 4.76 -2.91
C SER A 263 -10.12 4.37 -2.45
N LEU A 264 -10.96 5.35 -2.10
CA LEU A 264 -12.35 5.09 -1.78
C LEU A 264 -13.15 4.66 -3.02
N ILE A 265 -12.92 5.32 -4.18
CA ILE A 265 -13.56 4.92 -5.44
C ILE A 265 -13.14 3.49 -5.81
N PHE A 266 -11.84 3.19 -5.79
CA PHE A 266 -11.32 1.84 -6.10
C PHE A 266 -11.78 0.79 -5.08
N GLY A 267 -11.83 1.15 -3.79
CA GLY A 267 -12.37 0.28 -2.75
C GLY A 267 -13.84 -0.05 -2.98
N ALA A 268 -14.66 0.94 -3.38
CA ALA A 268 -16.06 0.73 -3.74
C ALA A 268 -16.19 -0.20 -4.95
N LEU A 269 -15.43 0.05 -6.01
CA LEU A 269 -15.44 -0.79 -7.22
C LEU A 269 -14.96 -2.22 -6.93
N TYR A 270 -13.97 -2.38 -6.06
CA TYR A 270 -13.44 -3.69 -5.68
C TYR A 270 -14.48 -4.53 -4.90
N ILE A 271 -15.20 -3.91 -3.96
CA ILE A 271 -16.15 -4.63 -3.11
C ILE A 271 -17.54 -4.77 -3.73
N LEU A 272 -17.84 -4.00 -4.79
CA LEU A 272 -19.14 -3.98 -5.46
C LEU A 272 -19.64 -5.38 -5.85
N PRO A 273 -18.84 -6.26 -6.49
CA PRO A 273 -19.31 -7.58 -6.92
C PRO A 273 -19.82 -8.46 -5.78
N THR A 274 -19.19 -8.38 -4.62
CA THR A 274 -19.55 -9.17 -3.43
C THR A 274 -20.68 -8.55 -2.64
N SER A 275 -20.85 -7.23 -2.71
CA SER A 275 -21.86 -6.49 -1.93
C SER A 275 -23.18 -6.34 -2.68
N ILE A 276 -23.19 -6.50 -4.01
CA ILE A 276 -24.36 -6.21 -4.86
C ILE A 276 -25.54 -7.16 -4.56
N SER A 277 -25.25 -8.36 -4.08
CA SER A 277 -26.27 -9.32 -3.66
C SER A 277 -27.11 -8.79 -2.48
N GLY A 278 -26.52 -8.01 -1.60
CA GLY A 278 -27.22 -7.33 -0.50
C GLY A 278 -28.21 -6.26 -0.96
N PHE A 279 -28.09 -5.77 -2.19
CA PHE A 279 -29.03 -4.85 -2.83
C PHE A 279 -30.08 -5.55 -3.70
N GLY A 280 -30.21 -6.89 -3.60
CA GLY A 280 -31.23 -7.67 -4.31
C GLY A 280 -30.86 -8.13 -5.71
N VAL A 281 -29.61 -7.91 -6.15
CA VAL A 281 -29.11 -8.35 -7.46
C VAL A 281 -28.23 -9.58 -7.27
N SER A 282 -28.63 -10.73 -7.80
CA SER A 282 -27.82 -11.95 -7.80
C SER A 282 -26.91 -12.00 -9.03
N LEU A 283 -25.60 -12.04 -8.80
CA LEU A 283 -24.60 -12.25 -9.85
C LEU A 283 -24.11 -13.70 -9.85
N SER A 284 -23.97 -14.28 -11.04
CA SER A 284 -23.28 -15.55 -11.22
C SER A 284 -21.75 -15.36 -11.01
N LEU A 285 -21.03 -16.43 -10.69
CA LEU A 285 -19.55 -16.38 -10.50
C LEU A 285 -18.79 -15.76 -11.69
N PRO A 286 -19.12 -16.05 -12.98
CA PRO A 286 -18.49 -15.38 -14.11
C PRO A 286 -18.77 -13.88 -14.15
N GLN A 287 -19.99 -13.45 -13.83
CA GLN A 287 -20.35 -12.03 -13.76
C GLN A 287 -19.59 -11.30 -12.65
N MET A 288 -19.45 -11.90 -11.45
CA MET A 288 -18.63 -11.32 -10.37
C MET A 288 -17.18 -11.08 -10.80
N LYS A 289 -16.59 -12.04 -11.55
CA LYS A 289 -15.24 -11.88 -12.10
C LYS A 289 -15.16 -10.76 -13.14
N LEU A 290 -16.20 -10.58 -13.96
CA LEU A 290 -16.25 -9.48 -14.92
C LEU A 290 -16.33 -8.12 -14.21
N PHE A 291 -17.16 -8.01 -13.16
CA PHE A 291 -17.25 -6.79 -12.35
C PHE A 291 -15.93 -6.47 -11.62
N SER A 292 -15.12 -7.47 -11.27
CA SER A 292 -13.80 -7.23 -10.65
C SER A 292 -12.79 -6.55 -11.58
N LEU A 293 -13.08 -6.44 -12.89
CA LEU A 293 -12.29 -5.67 -13.84
C LEU A 293 -12.58 -4.14 -13.79
N LEU A 294 -13.68 -3.72 -13.15
CA LEU A 294 -14.09 -2.31 -13.12
C LEU A 294 -12.98 -1.33 -12.68
N PRO A 295 -12.19 -1.57 -11.63
CA PRO A 295 -11.12 -0.65 -11.26
C PRO A 295 -10.08 -0.46 -12.37
N TYR A 296 -9.73 -1.54 -13.08
CA TYR A 296 -8.77 -1.49 -14.20
C TYR A 296 -9.35 -0.74 -15.41
N ILE A 297 -10.63 -0.97 -15.72
CA ILE A 297 -11.35 -0.23 -16.78
C ILE A 297 -11.37 1.27 -16.45
N MET A 298 -11.66 1.63 -15.19
CA MET A 298 -11.62 3.03 -14.74
C MET A 298 -10.22 3.64 -14.89
N THR A 299 -9.17 2.89 -14.60
CA THR A 299 -7.78 3.36 -14.80
C THR A 299 -7.51 3.65 -16.28
N ILE A 300 -7.93 2.76 -17.18
CA ILE A 300 -7.77 2.95 -18.64
C ILE A 300 -8.52 4.20 -19.11
N ILE A 301 -9.76 4.39 -18.65
CA ILE A 301 -10.57 5.57 -19.01
C ILE A 301 -9.87 6.85 -18.57
N VAL A 302 -9.38 6.90 -17.32
CA VAL A 302 -8.67 8.07 -16.81
C VAL A 302 -7.37 8.32 -17.58
N LEU A 303 -6.60 7.28 -17.92
CA LEU A 303 -5.40 7.40 -18.76
C LEU A 303 -5.73 8.04 -20.11
N ILE A 304 -6.80 7.61 -20.77
CA ILE A 304 -7.23 8.18 -22.06
C ILE A 304 -7.58 9.67 -21.88
N ILE A 305 -8.35 10.01 -20.85
CA ILE A 305 -8.76 11.39 -20.58
C ILE A 305 -7.53 12.28 -20.27
N VAL A 306 -6.64 11.83 -19.40
CA VAL A 306 -5.42 12.57 -19.01
C VAL A 306 -4.49 12.76 -20.20
N SER A 307 -4.33 11.73 -21.03
CA SER A 307 -3.52 11.80 -22.25
C SER A 307 -4.11 12.78 -23.27
N ALA A 308 -5.45 12.86 -23.39
CA ALA A 308 -6.12 13.79 -24.29
C ALA A 308 -6.07 15.26 -23.81
N LEU A 309 -5.96 15.49 -22.51
CA LEU A 309 -5.90 16.85 -21.91
C LEU A 309 -4.51 17.48 -21.96
N ASP A 310 -3.46 16.76 -22.31
CA ASP A 310 -2.05 17.16 -22.46
C ASP A 310 -1.52 18.12 -21.36
N SER A 311 -1.91 17.87 -20.10
CA SER A 311 -1.50 18.68 -18.96
C SER A 311 -0.25 18.10 -18.31
N LYS A 312 0.88 18.84 -18.36
CA LYS A 312 2.17 18.41 -17.75
C LYS A 312 2.08 18.10 -16.26
N GLU A 313 1.17 18.73 -15.53
CA GLU A 313 1.00 18.48 -14.10
C GLU A 313 0.42 17.10 -13.78
N ASN A 314 -0.25 16.48 -14.74
CA ASN A 314 -0.96 15.21 -14.59
C ASN A 314 -0.18 14.03 -15.20
N GLN A 315 1.00 14.29 -15.76
CA GLN A 315 1.85 13.26 -16.35
C GLN A 315 2.79 12.62 -15.30
N PRO A 316 3.31 11.40 -15.57
CA PRO A 316 4.35 10.81 -14.75
C PRO A 316 5.61 11.70 -14.76
N PRO A 317 6.51 11.57 -13.76
CA PRO A 317 7.81 12.20 -13.81
C PRO A 317 8.56 11.86 -15.11
N ALA A 318 9.19 12.82 -15.75
CA ALA A 318 9.78 12.64 -17.08
C ALA A 318 10.89 11.59 -17.12
N SER A 319 11.62 11.36 -16.01
CA SER A 319 12.66 10.33 -15.90
C SER A 319 12.17 9.00 -15.29
N LEU A 320 10.84 8.79 -15.19
CA LEU A 320 10.28 7.57 -14.59
C LEU A 320 10.75 6.32 -15.35
N GLY A 321 11.32 5.37 -14.60
CA GLY A 321 11.82 4.12 -15.17
C GLY A 321 13.17 4.22 -15.88
N LEU A 322 13.76 5.42 -15.98
CA LEU A 322 15.06 5.61 -16.61
C LEU A 322 16.19 5.52 -15.58
N ASN A 323 17.24 4.78 -15.96
CA ASN A 323 18.46 4.75 -15.18
C ASN A 323 19.23 6.07 -15.35
N TYR A 324 19.87 6.53 -14.28
CA TYR A 324 20.69 7.74 -14.29
C TYR A 324 22.18 7.38 -14.29
N PHE A 325 22.90 7.90 -15.26
CA PHE A 325 24.36 7.77 -15.41
C PHE A 325 25.00 9.15 -15.29
N ARG A 326 25.79 9.33 -14.24
CA ARG A 326 26.46 10.60 -13.98
C ARG A 326 27.50 10.96 -15.04
N GLU A 327 28.02 9.94 -15.71
CA GLU A 327 29.09 10.05 -16.72
C GLU A 327 28.56 10.44 -18.12
N GLU A 328 27.25 10.37 -18.34
CA GLU A 328 26.58 10.68 -19.61
C GLU A 328 25.97 12.10 -19.64
N ARG A 329 26.57 13.05 -18.93
CA ARG A 329 26.12 14.44 -18.88
C ARG A 329 26.37 15.21 -20.16
#